data_bec80445b95db19e83bc3af5aff09e9c
#
_entry.id   bec80445b95db19e83bc3af5aff09e9c
#
_cell.length_a   1.000
_cell.length_b   1.000
_cell.length_c   1.000
_cell.angle_alpha   90.00
_cell.angle_beta   90.00
_cell.angle_gamma   90.00
#
_symmetry.space_group_name_H-M   'P 1'
#
loop_
_entity.id
_entity.type
_entity.pdbx_description
1 polymer ?
#
loop_
_entity_poly.entity_id
_entity_poly.type
_entity_poly.pdbx_seq_one_letter_code
_entity_poly.pdbx_strand_id
1 'polypeptide(L)'
;MEKFTPYISIGSRVRKSPYFESTKRCGAKAFSIYNHMYMPTLYTSVVDEYWSMVNDVVMIDVGVERQIEIKGPDAHKLVQFITPRDLSNCDLGKCYYILLTGEDGGIINDAVLLRLSEDQFWVSPGDGDVLLWIQGIAINSGMDVEIFEPDVSPLQMGGPKSPHVMRELFGDLAIDLGYYRAEQTEVNGIPLVLGRTGWSGEISYELYLQDGTRGNELWDLVEKAGEKYNIKPAAPQLIRSIEGGILSYASDISRQDNPYTIGLDRLVHLDSEDDFIGKEALKKIKAEGAKRKLVGIFLDGDQINSPPEHLWTVMDGDVPVGHVTRCIHSPRLERNIGFANVPVENSQIGTQLKIDSPQGILNATVCENSWFPAEIKISLD
;
A
#
# COMPACT_ATOMS: atom_id res chain seq x y z
N MET A 1 31.93 7.64 -23.11
CA MET A 1 31.16 8.59 -22.28
C MET A 1 30.81 7.89 -20.99
N GLU A 2 31.24 8.42 -19.85
CA GLU A 2 30.73 7.95 -18.56
C GLU A 2 29.21 8.10 -18.56
N LYS A 3 28.49 7.01 -18.28
CA LYS A 3 27.02 7.08 -18.12
C LYS A 3 26.74 7.86 -16.84
N PHE A 4 26.30 9.10 -16.99
CA PHE A 4 25.78 9.87 -15.84
C PHE A 4 24.52 9.19 -15.32
N THR A 5 24.53 8.79 -14.04
CA THR A 5 23.34 8.28 -13.37
C THR A 5 22.60 9.46 -12.73
N PRO A 6 21.38 9.79 -13.17
CA PRO A 6 20.62 10.86 -12.53
C PRO A 6 20.33 10.54 -11.06
N TYR A 7 20.24 11.57 -10.23
CA TYR A 7 19.89 11.46 -8.83
C TYR A 7 18.79 12.46 -8.45
N ILE A 8 18.06 12.17 -7.39
CA ILE A 8 17.05 13.09 -6.84
C ILE A 8 17.74 14.06 -5.92
N SER A 9 17.69 15.37 -6.23
CA SER A 9 18.20 16.42 -5.37
C SER A 9 17.30 16.62 -4.16
N ILE A 10 17.88 16.52 -2.96
CA ILE A 10 17.18 16.77 -1.70
C ILE A 10 17.11 18.29 -1.46
N GLY A 11 15.88 18.81 -1.36
CA GLY A 11 15.63 20.25 -1.17
C GLY A 11 14.35 20.50 -0.35
N SER A 12 14.04 21.77 -0.12
CA SER A 12 12.90 22.20 0.70
C SER A 12 11.53 22.06 0.00
N ARG A 13 11.52 21.86 -1.31
CA ARG A 13 10.29 21.74 -2.11
C ARG A 13 9.53 20.43 -1.83
N VAL A 14 10.25 19.36 -1.55
CA VAL A 14 9.70 18.05 -1.21
C VAL A 14 9.76 17.90 0.29
N ARG A 15 8.68 17.47 0.89
CA ARG A 15 8.55 17.31 2.36
C ARG A 15 9.41 16.14 2.85
N LYS A 16 9.73 16.19 4.11
CA LYS A 16 10.46 15.15 4.83
C LYS A 16 9.55 14.56 5.89
N SER A 17 9.62 13.25 6.09
CA SER A 17 8.97 12.60 7.21
C SER A 17 9.67 12.97 8.52
N PRO A 18 9.05 12.78 9.69
CA PRO A 18 9.71 12.91 10.99
C PRO A 18 10.92 11.98 11.17
N TYR A 19 11.00 10.92 10.36
CA TYR A 19 12.05 9.90 10.40
C TYR A 19 13.20 10.15 9.40
N PHE A 20 13.09 11.16 8.54
CA PHE A 20 14.00 11.38 7.42
C PHE A 20 15.48 11.44 7.83
N GLU A 21 15.83 12.09 8.95
CA GLU A 21 17.22 12.15 9.42
C GLU A 21 17.69 10.78 9.96
N SER A 22 16.80 10.01 10.58
CA SER A 22 17.08 8.63 11.01
C SER A 22 17.30 7.71 9.80
N THR A 23 16.49 7.82 8.73
CA THR A 23 16.71 7.02 7.50
C THR A 23 18.09 7.27 6.88
N LYS A 24 18.53 8.53 6.84
CA LYS A 24 19.87 8.89 6.36
C LYS A 24 20.97 8.34 7.26
N ARG A 25 20.82 8.48 8.58
CA ARG A 25 21.75 7.94 9.58
C ARG A 25 21.90 6.43 9.44
N CYS A 26 20.82 5.73 9.16
CA CYS A 26 20.78 4.29 8.93
C CYS A 26 21.23 3.87 7.51
N GLY A 27 21.68 4.81 6.68
CA GLY A 27 22.32 4.52 5.40
C GLY A 27 21.38 4.39 4.20
N ALA A 28 20.23 5.08 4.20
CA ALA A 28 19.38 5.16 3.00
C ALA A 28 20.18 5.69 1.80
N LYS A 29 20.25 4.91 0.73
CA LYS A 29 21.06 5.17 -0.48
C LYS A 29 20.25 5.82 -1.59
N ALA A 30 18.94 5.56 -1.63
CA ALA A 30 18.05 6.07 -2.66
C ALA A 30 16.72 6.52 -2.06
N PHE A 31 16.10 7.52 -2.71
CA PHE A 31 14.80 8.04 -2.36
C PHE A 31 13.96 8.19 -3.62
N SER A 32 12.66 8.00 -3.48
CA SER A 32 11.64 8.37 -4.45
C SER A 32 10.77 9.50 -3.88
N ILE A 33 9.85 10.00 -4.68
CA ILE A 33 8.82 10.94 -4.24
C ILE A 33 7.49 10.20 -4.20
N TYR A 34 6.80 10.28 -3.06
CA TYR A 34 5.48 9.71 -2.83
C TYR A 34 4.68 10.70 -1.99
N ASN A 35 3.46 11.02 -2.39
CA ASN A 35 2.62 12.04 -1.73
C ASN A 35 3.36 13.35 -1.42
N HIS A 36 4.20 13.84 -2.38
CA HIS A 36 5.04 15.05 -2.23
C HIS A 36 6.09 14.99 -1.12
N MET A 37 6.46 13.77 -0.67
CA MET A 37 7.45 13.53 0.37
C MET A 37 8.58 12.62 -0.13
N TYR A 38 9.76 12.73 0.48
CA TYR A 38 10.85 11.78 0.24
C TYR A 38 10.55 10.45 0.91
N MET A 39 10.56 9.38 0.13
CA MET A 39 10.41 7.99 0.57
C MET A 39 11.71 7.24 0.36
N PRO A 40 12.33 6.63 1.38
CA PRO A 40 13.49 5.76 1.18
C PRO A 40 13.12 4.57 0.29
N THR A 41 13.97 4.26 -0.70
CA THR A 41 13.73 3.15 -1.63
C THR A 41 14.85 2.10 -1.65
N LEU A 42 15.95 2.34 -0.94
CA LEU A 42 17.05 1.39 -0.83
C LEU A 42 17.98 1.74 0.34
N TYR A 43 18.37 0.73 1.12
CA TYR A 43 19.43 0.80 2.14
C TYR A 43 20.59 -0.12 1.80
N THR A 44 20.34 -1.39 1.52
CA THR A 44 21.38 -2.38 1.21
C THR A 44 21.30 -2.87 -0.22
N SER A 45 20.47 -3.85 -0.46
CA SER A 45 19.99 -4.32 -1.77
C SER A 45 18.54 -4.76 -1.65
N VAL A 46 17.81 -4.74 -2.76
CA VAL A 46 16.40 -5.17 -2.78
C VAL A 46 16.23 -6.59 -2.24
N VAL A 47 17.19 -7.48 -2.55
CA VAL A 47 17.16 -8.89 -2.13
C VAL A 47 17.53 -9.06 -0.66
N ASP A 48 18.54 -8.32 -0.14
CA ASP A 48 18.92 -8.41 1.28
C ASP A 48 17.80 -7.87 2.18
N GLU A 49 17.19 -6.75 1.80
CA GLU A 49 16.05 -6.18 2.53
C GLU A 49 14.82 -7.10 2.48
N TYR A 50 14.58 -7.76 1.33
CA TYR A 50 13.56 -8.79 1.20
C TYR A 50 13.77 -9.94 2.18
N TRP A 51 14.98 -10.52 2.25
CA TRP A 51 15.27 -11.62 3.16
C TRP A 51 15.24 -11.18 4.63
N SER A 52 15.61 -9.94 4.93
CA SER A 52 15.45 -9.38 6.29
C SER A 52 14.00 -9.32 6.71
N MET A 53 13.09 -8.93 5.80
CA MET A 53 11.65 -8.92 6.06
C MET A 53 11.07 -10.32 6.22
N VAL A 54 11.45 -11.26 5.36
CA VAL A 54 10.86 -12.63 5.35
C VAL A 54 11.37 -13.47 6.53
N ASN A 55 12.59 -13.25 7.00
CA ASN A 55 13.21 -14.07 8.04
C ASN A 55 13.27 -13.43 9.43
N ASP A 56 13.26 -12.11 9.48
CA ASP A 56 13.51 -11.35 10.72
C ASP A 56 12.43 -10.29 10.95
N VAL A 57 12.83 -9.04 11.05
CA VAL A 57 11.96 -7.87 11.16
C VAL A 57 12.63 -6.66 10.53
N VAL A 58 11.83 -5.87 9.82
CA VAL A 58 12.27 -4.61 9.23
C VAL A 58 11.45 -3.44 9.77
N MET A 59 12.07 -2.27 9.77
CA MET A 59 11.45 -0.99 10.09
C MET A 59 11.45 -0.11 8.84
N ILE A 60 10.30 0.41 8.45
CA ILE A 60 10.09 1.14 7.20
C ILE A 60 9.48 2.50 7.50
N ASP A 61 10.14 3.57 7.04
CA ASP A 61 9.55 4.91 7.03
C ASP A 61 8.44 4.97 5.96
N VAL A 62 7.21 4.87 6.41
CA VAL A 62 5.99 5.06 5.60
C VAL A 62 5.26 6.36 5.98
N GLY A 63 5.94 7.32 6.60
CA GLY A 63 5.41 8.65 6.91
C GLY A 63 4.93 9.43 5.67
N VAL A 64 5.24 8.93 4.49
CA VAL A 64 4.72 9.40 3.21
C VAL A 64 3.24 9.09 2.98
N GLU A 65 2.65 8.18 3.75
CA GLU A 65 1.21 7.93 3.79
C GLU A 65 0.54 9.01 4.62
N ARG A 66 0.39 10.18 4.01
CA ARG A 66 -0.15 11.36 4.66
C ARG A 66 -1.59 11.12 5.09
N GLN A 67 -1.81 11.00 6.40
CA GLN A 67 -3.13 10.74 6.93
C GLN A 67 -4.09 11.89 6.62
N ILE A 68 -5.33 11.55 6.32
CA ILE A 68 -6.42 12.51 6.16
C ILE A 68 -7.38 12.30 7.31
N GLU A 69 -7.53 13.28 8.19
CA GLU A 69 -8.54 13.24 9.24
C GLU A 69 -9.86 13.79 8.72
N ILE A 70 -10.92 13.02 8.92
CA ILE A 70 -12.31 13.41 8.69
C ILE A 70 -13.01 13.35 10.05
N LYS A 71 -13.47 14.50 10.54
CA LYS A 71 -14.04 14.64 11.87
C LYS A 71 -15.30 15.47 11.84
N GLY A 72 -16.27 15.13 12.67
CA GLY A 72 -17.51 15.86 12.85
C GLY A 72 -18.75 14.97 12.83
N PRO A 73 -19.93 15.52 13.11
CA PRO A 73 -21.18 14.76 13.22
C PRO A 73 -21.54 13.95 11.97
N ASP A 74 -21.17 14.43 10.77
CA ASP A 74 -21.40 13.77 9.49
C ASP A 74 -20.18 12.99 8.96
N ALA A 75 -19.11 12.79 9.76
CA ALA A 75 -17.89 12.13 9.30
C ALA A 75 -18.15 10.72 8.76
N HIS A 76 -18.93 9.91 9.46
CA HIS A 76 -19.29 8.57 9.00
C HIS A 76 -20.04 8.61 7.66
N LYS A 77 -20.97 9.54 7.51
CA LYS A 77 -21.74 9.71 6.27
C LYS A 77 -20.86 10.08 5.08
N LEU A 78 -19.89 11.00 5.29
CA LEU A 78 -18.95 11.38 4.25
C LEU A 78 -18.04 10.21 3.87
N VAL A 79 -17.49 9.49 4.85
CA VAL A 79 -16.63 8.35 4.61
C VAL A 79 -17.37 7.24 3.86
N GLN A 80 -18.64 6.95 4.23
CA GLN A 80 -19.47 6.00 3.48
C GLN A 80 -19.75 6.47 2.05
N PHE A 81 -19.96 7.78 1.85
CA PHE A 81 -20.25 8.34 0.54
C PHE A 81 -19.10 8.26 -0.46
N ILE A 82 -17.84 8.28 0.00
CA ILE A 82 -16.65 8.24 -0.87
C ILE A 82 -16.15 6.83 -1.20
N THR A 83 -16.71 5.77 -0.59
CA THR A 83 -16.29 4.39 -0.83
C THR A 83 -17.46 3.46 -1.19
N PRO A 84 -17.26 2.53 -2.15
CA PRO A 84 -18.26 1.50 -2.44
C PRO A 84 -18.35 0.40 -1.38
N ARG A 85 -17.47 0.42 -0.37
CA ARG A 85 -17.48 -0.56 0.71
C ARG A 85 -18.53 -0.20 1.75
N ASP A 86 -19.32 -1.18 2.16
CA ASP A 86 -20.24 -1.03 3.30
C ASP A 86 -19.46 -0.91 4.60
N LEU A 87 -19.69 0.19 5.32
CA LEU A 87 -19.04 0.52 6.59
C LEU A 87 -19.97 0.30 7.81
N SER A 88 -21.16 -0.26 7.63
CA SER A 88 -22.12 -0.49 8.73
C SER A 88 -21.52 -1.31 9.89
N ASN A 89 -20.57 -2.19 9.61
CA ASN A 89 -19.86 -3.02 10.60
C ASN A 89 -18.43 -2.50 10.90
N CYS A 90 -18.14 -1.24 10.59
CA CYS A 90 -16.87 -0.62 10.95
C CYS A 90 -16.93 -0.08 12.38
N ASP A 91 -16.74 -0.97 13.37
CA ASP A 91 -16.74 -0.63 14.80
C ASP A 91 -15.55 0.26 15.18
N LEU A 92 -15.57 0.83 16.39
CA LEU A 92 -14.46 1.61 16.93
C LEU A 92 -13.16 0.76 16.97
N GLY A 93 -12.06 1.38 16.59
CA GLY A 93 -10.75 0.74 16.48
C GLY A 93 -10.64 -0.25 15.31
N LYS A 94 -11.62 -0.34 14.42
CA LYS A 94 -11.55 -1.18 13.22
C LYS A 94 -10.94 -0.43 12.06
N CYS A 95 -10.10 -1.15 11.31
CA CYS A 95 -9.52 -0.67 10.06
C CYS A 95 -10.15 -1.38 8.88
N TYR A 96 -10.32 -0.69 7.76
CA TYR A 96 -10.79 -1.26 6.50
C TYR A 96 -9.91 -0.84 5.34
N TYR A 97 -9.53 -1.79 4.49
CA TYR A 97 -9.02 -1.45 3.17
C TYR A 97 -10.20 -1.04 2.30
N ILE A 98 -10.17 0.16 1.77
CA ILE A 98 -11.24 0.75 0.97
C ILE A 98 -10.72 1.21 -0.39
N LEU A 99 -11.63 1.28 -1.35
CA LEU A 99 -11.42 2.00 -2.61
C LEU A 99 -12.19 3.31 -2.55
N LEU A 100 -11.62 4.36 -3.10
CA LEU A 100 -12.29 5.62 -3.37
C LEU A 100 -12.66 5.64 -4.84
N THR A 101 -13.92 5.88 -5.17
CA THR A 101 -14.41 5.79 -6.56
C THR A 101 -14.96 7.12 -7.07
N GLY A 102 -14.71 7.40 -8.34
CA GLY A 102 -15.29 8.54 -9.04
C GLY A 102 -16.69 8.22 -9.60
N GLU A 103 -17.40 9.23 -10.08
CA GLU A 103 -18.75 9.12 -10.64
C GLU A 103 -18.89 8.10 -11.79
N ASP A 104 -17.82 7.90 -12.54
CA ASP A 104 -17.72 6.92 -13.63
C ASP A 104 -17.35 5.49 -13.16
N GLY A 105 -17.19 5.27 -11.85
CA GLY A 105 -16.79 4.00 -11.25
C GLY A 105 -15.28 3.72 -11.32
N GLY A 106 -14.49 4.65 -11.87
CA GLY A 106 -13.02 4.55 -11.87
C GLY A 106 -12.43 4.83 -10.49
N ILE A 107 -11.30 4.18 -10.19
CA ILE A 107 -10.66 4.27 -8.88
C ILE A 107 -9.90 5.59 -8.75
N ILE A 108 -10.27 6.41 -7.77
CA ILE A 108 -9.56 7.64 -7.40
C ILE A 108 -8.29 7.30 -6.64
N ASN A 109 -8.39 6.36 -5.68
CA ASN A 109 -7.29 5.88 -4.87
C ASN A 109 -7.73 4.62 -4.10
N ASP A 110 -6.78 3.94 -3.48
CA ASP A 110 -7.02 2.93 -2.47
C ASP A 110 -6.44 3.42 -1.13
N ALA A 111 -7.05 3.00 -0.03
CA ALA A 111 -6.66 3.49 1.29
C ALA A 111 -6.94 2.48 2.40
N VAL A 112 -6.25 2.65 3.52
CA VAL A 112 -6.68 2.08 4.79
C VAL A 112 -7.49 3.13 5.54
N LEU A 113 -8.72 2.79 5.89
CA LEU A 113 -9.59 3.57 6.76
C LEU A 113 -9.41 3.09 8.19
N LEU A 114 -9.19 4.01 9.14
CA LEU A 114 -9.17 3.76 10.58
C LEU A 114 -10.34 4.51 11.24
N ARG A 115 -11.18 3.83 12.03
CA ARG A 115 -12.22 4.46 12.83
C ARG A 115 -11.72 4.66 14.25
N LEU A 116 -11.41 5.91 14.64
CA LEU A 116 -10.81 6.23 15.93
C LEU A 116 -11.84 6.59 17.00
N SER A 117 -12.97 7.19 16.60
CA SER A 117 -14.11 7.47 17.47
C SER A 117 -15.43 7.35 16.70
N GLU A 118 -16.55 7.76 17.30
CA GLU A 118 -17.83 7.77 16.62
C GLU A 118 -17.84 8.74 15.43
N ASP A 119 -17.14 9.84 15.57
CA ASP A 119 -17.12 11.00 14.67
C ASP A 119 -15.72 11.35 14.12
N GLN A 120 -14.73 10.43 14.24
CA GLN A 120 -13.35 10.66 13.80
C GLN A 120 -12.80 9.46 13.04
N PHE A 121 -12.35 9.71 11.83
CA PHE A 121 -11.74 8.73 10.94
C PHE A 121 -10.41 9.24 10.40
N TRP A 122 -9.46 8.32 10.19
CA TRP A 122 -8.30 8.57 9.35
C TRP A 122 -8.41 7.75 8.06
N VAL A 123 -8.05 8.40 6.97
CA VAL A 123 -7.84 7.76 5.66
C VAL A 123 -6.35 7.81 5.37
N SER A 124 -5.71 6.64 5.25
CA SER A 124 -4.30 6.46 4.87
C SER A 124 -4.25 6.09 3.40
N PRO A 125 -4.07 7.05 2.47
CA PRO A 125 -4.19 6.80 1.03
C PRO A 125 -2.88 6.34 0.42
N GLY A 126 -2.99 5.72 -0.77
CA GLY A 126 -1.90 5.59 -1.73
C GLY A 126 -1.42 6.95 -2.28
N ASP A 127 -0.52 6.93 -3.28
CA ASP A 127 0.03 8.15 -3.89
C ASP A 127 -1.07 8.99 -4.57
N GLY A 128 -1.14 10.30 -4.27
CA GLY A 128 -2.09 11.21 -4.90
C GLY A 128 -2.64 12.31 -3.99
N ASP A 129 -3.45 13.21 -4.58
CA ASP A 129 -4.03 14.38 -3.90
C ASP A 129 -5.43 14.09 -3.30
N VAL A 130 -5.56 12.98 -2.57
CA VAL A 130 -6.84 12.49 -2.01
C VAL A 130 -7.46 13.50 -1.05
N LEU A 131 -6.65 14.19 -0.24
CA LEU A 131 -7.13 15.24 0.66
C LEU A 131 -7.94 16.30 -0.10
N LEU A 132 -7.39 16.83 -1.20
CA LEU A 132 -8.05 17.86 -1.99
C LEU A 132 -9.33 17.34 -2.64
N TRP A 133 -9.34 16.07 -3.05
CA TRP A 133 -10.52 15.43 -3.63
C TRP A 133 -11.66 15.31 -2.60
N ILE A 134 -11.36 14.82 -1.38
CA ILE A 134 -12.36 14.68 -0.31
C ILE A 134 -12.89 16.06 0.11
N GLN A 135 -11.98 17.06 0.28
CA GLN A 135 -12.39 18.44 0.58
C GLN A 135 -13.29 19.02 -0.52
N GLY A 136 -12.96 18.76 -1.80
CA GLY A 136 -13.78 19.21 -2.93
C GLY A 136 -15.20 18.63 -2.93
N ILE A 137 -15.36 17.36 -2.53
CA ILE A 137 -16.66 16.71 -2.37
C ILE A 137 -17.45 17.36 -1.22
N ALA A 138 -16.80 17.64 -0.10
CA ALA A 138 -17.45 18.15 1.10
C ALA A 138 -17.94 19.60 0.97
N ILE A 139 -17.27 20.46 0.17
CA ILE A 139 -17.53 21.92 0.05
C ILE A 139 -19.02 22.26 -0.11
N ASN A 140 -19.75 21.50 -0.93
CA ASN A 140 -21.18 21.77 -1.21
C ASN A 140 -22.10 20.64 -0.75
N SER A 141 -21.62 19.73 0.07
CA SER A 141 -22.40 18.56 0.53
C SER A 141 -23.44 18.91 1.60
N GLY A 142 -23.25 20.04 2.30
CA GLY A 142 -24.03 20.38 3.48
C GLY A 142 -23.71 19.53 4.72
N MET A 143 -22.68 18.69 4.67
CA MET A 143 -22.23 17.86 5.78
C MET A 143 -21.42 18.70 6.79
N ASP A 144 -21.64 18.47 8.07
CA ASP A 144 -20.89 19.10 9.17
C ASP A 144 -19.63 18.26 9.46
N VAL A 145 -18.54 18.58 8.76
CA VAL A 145 -17.26 17.88 8.84
C VAL A 145 -16.07 18.82 8.74
N GLU A 146 -15.01 18.52 9.47
CA GLU A 146 -13.66 19.06 9.28
C GLU A 146 -12.81 18.04 8.57
N ILE A 147 -12.03 18.49 7.56
CA ILE A 147 -11.17 17.61 6.75
C ILE A 147 -9.80 18.27 6.61
N PHE A 148 -8.78 17.64 7.18
CA PHE A 148 -7.42 18.18 7.19
C PHE A 148 -6.37 17.07 7.28
N GLU A 149 -5.10 17.43 7.09
CA GLU A 149 -3.94 16.56 7.35
C GLU A 149 -3.48 16.78 8.79
N PRO A 150 -3.63 15.79 9.69
CA PRO A 150 -3.12 15.88 11.07
C PRO A 150 -1.60 15.72 11.10
N ASP A 151 -0.96 16.10 12.23
CA ASP A 151 0.44 15.76 12.50
C ASP A 151 0.56 14.27 12.88
N VAL A 152 0.40 13.40 11.89
CA VAL A 152 0.44 11.95 12.05
C VAL A 152 1.32 11.34 10.98
N SER A 153 2.29 10.53 11.41
CA SER A 153 3.23 9.88 10.49
C SER A 153 3.42 8.41 10.87
N PRO A 154 3.02 7.46 10.03
CA PRO A 154 3.20 6.04 10.32
C PRO A 154 4.65 5.59 10.15
N LEU A 155 5.08 4.69 11.05
CA LEU A 155 6.30 3.91 10.98
C LEU A 155 5.89 2.43 10.95
N GLN A 156 6.22 1.70 9.89
CA GLN A 156 5.84 0.31 9.74
C GLN A 156 6.89 -0.64 10.28
N MET A 157 6.43 -1.68 11.00
CA MET A 157 7.21 -2.85 11.39
C MET A 157 6.69 -4.05 10.60
N GLY A 158 7.55 -4.78 9.90
CA GLY A 158 7.14 -5.95 9.12
C GLY A 158 8.07 -7.14 9.29
N GLY A 159 7.51 -8.35 9.24
CA GLY A 159 8.24 -9.60 9.31
C GLY A 159 7.87 -10.49 10.50
N PRO A 160 8.28 -11.78 10.49
CA PRO A 160 7.87 -12.77 11.48
C PRO A 160 8.26 -12.42 12.92
N LYS A 161 9.32 -11.64 13.11
CA LYS A 161 9.76 -11.20 14.44
C LYS A 161 9.18 -9.85 14.87
N SER A 162 8.34 -9.21 14.04
CA SER A 162 7.71 -7.94 14.41
C SER A 162 6.84 -8.04 15.67
N PRO A 163 6.08 -9.15 15.95
CA PRO A 163 5.34 -9.28 17.20
C PRO A 163 6.23 -9.24 18.45
N HIS A 164 7.43 -9.79 18.38
CA HIS A 164 8.36 -9.77 19.51
C HIS A 164 8.82 -8.33 19.81
N VAL A 165 9.19 -7.56 18.79
CA VAL A 165 9.59 -6.15 18.94
C VAL A 165 8.43 -5.33 19.50
N MET A 166 7.22 -5.53 18.98
CA MET A 166 6.06 -4.80 19.44
C MET A 166 5.67 -5.17 20.88
N ARG A 167 5.86 -6.43 21.28
CA ARG A 167 5.64 -6.85 22.66
C ARG A 167 6.62 -6.19 23.64
N GLU A 168 7.86 -5.96 23.26
CA GLU A 168 8.84 -5.21 24.09
C GLU A 168 8.39 -3.77 24.34
N LEU A 169 7.72 -3.15 23.35
CA LEU A 169 7.30 -1.75 23.44
C LEU A 169 5.91 -1.56 24.04
N PHE A 170 4.97 -2.47 23.76
CA PHE A 170 3.55 -2.31 24.08
C PHE A 170 2.97 -3.45 24.92
N GLY A 171 3.80 -4.44 25.31
CA GLY A 171 3.34 -5.58 26.09
C GLY A 171 2.32 -6.43 25.31
N ASP A 172 1.36 -6.98 26.06
CA ASP A 172 0.34 -7.87 25.50
C ASP A 172 -0.64 -7.13 24.57
N LEU A 173 -0.78 -5.81 24.67
CA LEU A 173 -1.58 -5.02 23.73
C LEU A 173 -1.23 -5.33 22.28
N ALA A 174 0.06 -5.38 21.92
CA ALA A 174 0.50 -5.67 20.57
C ALA A 174 0.15 -7.10 20.10
N ILE A 175 0.03 -8.06 21.04
CA ILE A 175 -0.26 -9.45 20.73
C ILE A 175 -1.77 -9.68 20.61
N ASP A 176 -2.55 -9.03 21.46
CA ASP A 176 -4.01 -9.16 21.52
C ASP A 176 -4.72 -8.34 20.45
N LEU A 177 -4.03 -7.33 19.89
CA LEU A 177 -4.57 -6.48 18.84
C LEU A 177 -4.85 -7.32 17.58
N GLY A 178 -6.12 -7.41 17.20
CA GLY A 178 -6.56 -8.17 16.03
C GLY A 178 -6.08 -7.58 14.70
N TYR A 179 -6.02 -8.42 13.67
CA TYR A 179 -5.72 -7.98 12.31
C TYR A 179 -6.76 -6.97 11.80
N TYR A 180 -6.31 -5.88 11.19
CA TYR A 180 -7.11 -4.71 10.81
C TYR A 180 -7.84 -4.08 12.01
N ARG A 181 -7.10 -3.96 13.12
CA ARG A 181 -7.48 -3.18 14.31
C ARG A 181 -6.42 -2.14 14.62
N ALA A 182 -6.87 -1.05 15.24
CA ALA A 182 -6.02 0.03 15.73
C ALA A 182 -6.46 0.47 17.11
N GLU A 183 -5.50 0.86 17.95
CA GLU A 183 -5.76 1.33 19.31
C GLU A 183 -4.88 2.54 19.63
N GLN A 184 -5.47 3.57 20.26
CA GLN A 184 -4.73 4.72 20.72
C GLN A 184 -3.91 4.33 21.97
N THR A 185 -2.64 4.65 21.96
CA THR A 185 -1.69 4.29 23.02
C THR A 185 -0.51 5.26 23.07
N GLU A 186 0.48 4.94 23.87
CA GLU A 186 1.74 5.67 23.93
C GLU A 186 2.92 4.72 24.18
N VAL A 187 4.12 5.15 23.83
CA VAL A 187 5.36 4.50 24.23
C VAL A 187 6.34 5.58 24.74
N ASN A 188 6.83 5.44 25.95
CA ASN A 188 7.67 6.44 26.63
C ASN A 188 7.08 7.88 26.58
N GLY A 189 5.76 8.01 26.74
CA GLY A 189 5.07 9.30 26.63
C GLY A 189 5.02 9.88 25.20
N ILE A 190 5.32 9.08 24.16
CA ILE A 190 5.11 9.43 22.75
C ILE A 190 3.71 8.99 22.36
N PRO A 191 2.77 9.90 22.04
CA PRO A 191 1.42 9.54 21.67
C PRO A 191 1.40 8.93 20.27
N LEU A 192 0.68 7.82 20.12
CA LEU A 192 0.51 7.17 18.82
C LEU A 192 -0.77 6.32 18.77
N VAL A 193 -1.14 5.92 17.56
CA VAL A 193 -2.10 4.83 17.33
C VAL A 193 -1.31 3.62 16.87
N LEU A 194 -1.49 2.49 17.54
CA LEU A 194 -0.91 1.21 17.14
C LEU A 194 -1.92 0.47 16.25
N GLY A 195 -1.56 0.26 14.97
CA GLY A 195 -2.35 -0.49 14.00
C GLY A 195 -1.77 -1.86 13.68
N ARG A 196 -2.63 -2.87 13.48
CA ARG A 196 -2.29 -4.17 12.89
C ARG A 196 -2.61 -4.17 11.40
N THR A 197 -1.95 -3.28 10.69
CA THR A 197 -2.04 -3.03 9.25
C THR A 197 -0.65 -3.09 8.62
N GLY A 198 -0.54 -2.95 7.30
CA GLY A 198 0.73 -2.90 6.59
C GLY A 198 0.64 -3.38 5.15
N TRP A 199 1.60 -2.98 4.34
CA TRP A 199 1.66 -3.23 2.89
C TRP A 199 2.71 -4.30 2.49
N SER A 200 3.14 -5.16 3.40
CA SER A 200 4.24 -6.10 3.15
C SER A 200 3.82 -7.54 2.85
N GLY A 201 2.60 -7.93 3.21
CA GLY A 201 2.17 -9.33 3.18
C GLY A 201 2.78 -10.21 4.28
N GLU A 202 3.66 -9.68 5.11
CA GLU A 202 4.14 -10.30 6.35
C GLU A 202 3.34 -9.76 7.54
N ILE A 203 3.50 -10.39 8.72
CA ILE A 203 2.95 -9.82 9.97
C ILE A 203 3.49 -8.41 10.13
N SER A 204 2.59 -7.43 10.22
CA SER A 204 2.96 -6.03 10.26
C SER A 204 2.18 -5.25 11.30
N TYR A 205 2.84 -4.19 11.77
CA TYR A 205 2.26 -3.16 12.61
C TYR A 205 2.63 -1.80 12.05
N GLU A 206 1.75 -0.84 12.24
CA GLU A 206 1.97 0.57 11.91
C GLU A 206 1.81 1.41 13.16
N LEU A 207 2.85 2.18 13.47
CA LEU A 207 2.89 3.11 14.58
C LEU A 207 2.60 4.49 14.04
N TYR A 208 1.35 4.95 14.14
CA TYR A 208 0.91 6.26 13.67
C TYR A 208 1.29 7.32 14.72
N LEU A 209 2.50 7.85 14.60
CA LEU A 209 3.04 8.87 15.49
C LEU A 209 2.21 10.15 15.42
N GLN A 210 1.75 10.65 16.57
CA GLN A 210 0.90 11.86 16.70
C GLN A 210 1.66 13.10 17.16
N ASP A 211 2.99 13.09 17.10
CA ASP A 211 3.88 14.24 17.37
C ASP A 211 5.13 14.10 16.51
N GLY A 212 5.13 14.74 15.35
CA GLY A 212 6.23 14.68 14.38
C GLY A 212 7.56 15.17 14.94
N THR A 213 7.58 15.98 16.02
CA THR A 213 8.84 16.41 16.65
C THR A 213 9.61 15.28 17.31
N ARG A 214 8.93 14.17 17.61
CA ARG A 214 9.48 12.99 18.31
C ARG A 214 9.79 11.81 17.37
N GLY A 215 9.80 12.02 16.04
CA GLY A 215 10.02 10.94 15.08
C GLY A 215 11.35 10.22 15.25
N ASN A 216 12.46 10.95 15.41
CA ASN A 216 13.76 10.32 15.63
C ASN A 216 13.81 9.55 16.97
N GLU A 217 13.15 10.03 18.01
CA GLU A 217 13.07 9.34 19.30
C GLU A 217 12.30 8.02 19.18
N LEU A 218 11.17 8.03 18.49
CA LEU A 218 10.40 6.80 18.22
C LEU A 218 11.22 5.80 17.41
N TRP A 219 11.92 6.27 16.37
CA TRP A 219 12.82 5.43 15.57
C TRP A 219 13.86 4.74 16.44
N ASP A 220 14.56 5.49 17.29
CA ASP A 220 15.62 4.96 18.15
C ASP A 220 15.09 3.96 19.19
N LEU A 221 13.86 4.18 19.72
CA LEU A 221 13.20 3.25 20.63
C LEU A 221 12.88 1.92 19.95
N VAL A 222 12.33 1.97 18.75
CA VAL A 222 11.98 0.77 17.96
C VAL A 222 13.25 0.02 17.55
N GLU A 223 14.28 0.73 17.06
CA GLU A 223 15.57 0.15 16.67
C GLU A 223 16.19 -0.60 17.85
N LYS A 224 16.24 0.04 19.03
CA LYS A 224 16.78 -0.55 20.26
C LYS A 224 16.00 -1.78 20.72
N ALA A 225 14.66 -1.73 20.70
CA ALA A 225 13.81 -2.87 21.07
C ALA A 225 14.00 -4.06 20.12
N GLY A 226 14.30 -3.76 18.85
CA GLY A 226 14.48 -4.74 17.79
C GLY A 226 15.89 -5.32 17.65
N GLU A 227 16.93 -4.77 18.33
CA GLU A 227 18.33 -5.20 18.15
C GLU A 227 18.50 -6.72 18.29
N LYS A 228 17.95 -7.32 19.35
CA LYS A 228 18.06 -8.76 19.63
C LYS A 228 17.26 -9.63 18.62
N TYR A 229 16.39 -9.03 17.85
CA TYR A 229 15.58 -9.68 16.81
C TYR A 229 16.10 -9.43 15.40
N ASN A 230 17.32 -8.84 15.29
CA ASN A 230 17.99 -8.52 14.03
C ASN A 230 17.21 -7.52 13.16
N ILE A 231 16.59 -6.52 13.80
CA ILE A 231 15.86 -5.46 13.09
C ILE A 231 16.77 -4.73 12.11
N LYS A 232 16.23 -4.45 10.94
CA LYS A 232 16.93 -3.66 9.90
C LYS A 232 16.02 -2.56 9.37
N PRO A 233 16.55 -1.38 9.05
CA PRO A 233 15.83 -0.44 8.20
C PRO A 233 15.70 -1.02 6.81
N ALA A 234 14.53 -0.86 6.20
CA ALA A 234 14.25 -1.30 4.84
C ALA A 234 13.36 -0.31 4.10
N ALA A 235 13.36 -0.41 2.79
CA ALA A 235 12.41 0.25 1.91
C ALA A 235 11.09 -0.55 1.84
N PRO A 236 9.97 0.06 1.38
CA PRO A 236 8.75 -0.67 1.04
C PRO A 236 9.07 -1.83 0.08
N GLN A 237 8.67 -3.06 0.48
CA GLN A 237 9.17 -4.28 -0.16
C GLN A 237 8.42 -4.65 -1.44
N LEU A 238 9.00 -4.24 -2.58
CA LEU A 238 8.46 -4.53 -3.90
C LEU A 238 8.28 -6.04 -4.18
N ILE A 239 9.30 -6.86 -3.89
CA ILE A 239 9.24 -8.30 -4.17
C ILE A 239 8.09 -8.91 -3.38
N ARG A 240 8.05 -8.67 -2.07
CA ARG A 240 7.07 -9.30 -1.18
C ARG A 240 5.64 -8.82 -1.46
N SER A 241 5.46 -7.55 -1.83
CA SER A 241 4.13 -7.03 -2.19
C SER A 241 3.59 -7.70 -3.46
N ILE A 242 4.43 -7.91 -4.48
CA ILE A 242 4.04 -8.65 -5.68
C ILE A 242 3.72 -10.10 -5.33
N GLU A 243 4.59 -10.79 -4.59
CA GLU A 243 4.35 -12.16 -4.12
C GLU A 243 3.04 -12.32 -3.36
N GLY A 244 2.66 -11.33 -2.57
CA GLY A 244 1.43 -11.32 -1.79
C GLY A 244 0.18 -10.92 -2.56
N GLY A 245 0.31 -10.48 -3.79
CA GLY A 245 -0.83 -9.96 -4.56
C GLY A 245 -1.30 -8.60 -4.06
N ILE A 246 -0.43 -7.82 -3.39
CA ILE A 246 -0.76 -6.51 -2.84
C ILE A 246 -0.54 -5.47 -3.92
N LEU A 247 -1.60 -4.78 -4.28
CA LEU A 247 -1.60 -3.77 -5.34
C LEU A 247 -1.05 -2.43 -4.85
N SER A 248 -0.58 -1.61 -5.78
CA SER A 248 -0.08 -0.26 -5.54
C SER A 248 -0.77 0.73 -6.47
N TYR A 249 -1.37 1.77 -5.89
CA TYR A 249 -1.89 2.89 -6.68
C TYR A 249 -0.76 3.59 -7.45
N ALA A 250 -1.08 4.13 -8.59
CA ALA A 250 -0.17 4.70 -9.59
C ALA A 250 0.77 3.68 -10.28
N SER A 251 0.85 2.43 -9.79
CA SER A 251 1.59 1.35 -10.46
C SER A 251 0.64 0.31 -11.06
N ASP A 252 -0.14 -0.38 -10.23
CA ASP A 252 -1.07 -1.44 -10.66
C ASP A 252 -2.49 -0.93 -10.83
N ILE A 253 -2.83 0.13 -10.12
CA ILE A 253 -4.14 0.75 -10.09
C ILE A 253 -4.00 2.17 -10.60
N SER A 254 -4.89 2.55 -11.49
CA SER A 254 -4.98 3.91 -12.03
C SER A 254 -6.42 4.42 -12.03
N ARG A 255 -6.60 5.69 -12.36
CA ARG A 255 -7.92 6.31 -12.54
C ARG A 255 -8.75 5.66 -13.65
N GLN A 256 -8.12 4.92 -14.58
CA GLN A 256 -8.76 4.23 -15.69
C GLN A 256 -9.28 2.84 -15.31
N ASP A 257 -8.85 2.31 -14.16
CA ASP A 257 -9.27 1.02 -13.65
C ASP A 257 -10.52 1.17 -12.77
N ASN A 258 -11.26 0.09 -12.65
CA ASN A 258 -12.38 -0.03 -11.73
C ASN A 258 -12.20 -1.30 -10.86
N PRO A 259 -12.95 -1.45 -9.77
CA PRO A 259 -12.79 -2.59 -8.84
C PRO A 259 -12.85 -3.97 -9.50
N TYR A 260 -13.63 -4.11 -10.57
CA TYR A 260 -13.80 -5.38 -11.29
C TYR A 260 -12.62 -5.71 -12.19
N THR A 261 -11.94 -4.68 -12.71
CA THR A 261 -10.71 -4.84 -13.50
C THR A 261 -9.56 -5.39 -12.65
N ILE A 262 -9.43 -4.91 -11.42
CA ILE A 262 -8.30 -5.24 -10.54
C ILE A 262 -8.60 -6.38 -9.57
N GLY A 263 -9.78 -7.04 -9.68
CA GLY A 263 -10.15 -8.18 -8.84
C GLY A 263 -10.50 -7.81 -7.39
N LEU A 264 -10.90 -6.57 -7.13
CA LEU A 264 -11.33 -6.08 -5.82
C LEU A 264 -12.85 -5.85 -5.75
N ASP A 265 -13.62 -6.55 -6.58
CA ASP A 265 -15.09 -6.53 -6.62
C ASP A 265 -15.72 -6.88 -5.26
N ARG A 266 -15.05 -7.68 -4.43
CA ARG A 266 -15.46 -7.98 -3.04
C ARG A 266 -15.58 -6.75 -2.15
N LEU A 267 -15.01 -5.62 -2.55
CA LEU A 267 -15.10 -4.34 -1.84
C LEU A 267 -16.25 -3.45 -2.32
N VAL A 268 -17.05 -3.92 -3.28
CA VAL A 268 -18.16 -3.17 -3.87
C VAL A 268 -19.50 -3.74 -3.41
N HIS A 269 -20.19 -3.01 -2.55
CA HIS A 269 -21.46 -3.41 -1.95
C HIS A 269 -22.62 -2.64 -2.59
N LEU A 270 -23.03 -3.04 -3.80
CA LEU A 270 -24.10 -2.38 -4.57
C LEU A 270 -25.48 -2.50 -3.93
N ASP A 271 -25.67 -3.54 -3.11
CA ASP A 271 -26.95 -3.84 -2.44
C ASP A 271 -27.11 -3.08 -1.11
N SER A 272 -26.08 -2.33 -0.67
CA SER A 272 -26.18 -1.44 0.51
C SER A 272 -27.27 -0.38 0.27
N GLU A 273 -28.01 -0.01 1.34
CA GLU A 273 -28.97 1.08 1.31
C GLU A 273 -28.28 2.44 1.16
N ASP A 274 -27.04 2.57 1.64
CA ASP A 274 -26.25 3.78 1.53
C ASP A 274 -25.86 4.06 0.09
N ASP A 275 -25.91 5.33 -0.27
CA ASP A 275 -25.41 5.80 -1.56
C ASP A 275 -23.90 6.13 -1.47
N PHE A 276 -23.21 5.97 -2.60
CA PHE A 276 -21.79 6.31 -2.72
C PHE A 276 -21.46 6.77 -4.15
N ILE A 277 -20.38 7.52 -4.27
CA ILE A 277 -19.92 8.04 -5.56
C ILE A 277 -19.59 6.90 -6.51
N GLY A 278 -20.22 6.89 -7.69
CA GLY A 278 -20.00 5.89 -8.73
C GLY A 278 -20.90 4.66 -8.64
N LYS A 279 -21.87 4.59 -7.70
CA LYS A 279 -22.74 3.42 -7.51
C LYS A 279 -23.45 2.99 -8.79
N GLU A 280 -24.07 3.91 -9.52
CA GLU A 280 -24.78 3.59 -10.77
C GLU A 280 -23.82 3.17 -11.89
N ALA A 281 -22.65 3.79 -11.99
CA ALA A 281 -21.64 3.39 -12.95
C ALA A 281 -21.11 1.98 -12.65
N LEU A 282 -20.86 1.65 -11.38
CA LEU A 282 -20.40 0.33 -10.96
C LEU A 282 -21.48 -0.75 -11.16
N LYS A 283 -22.77 -0.43 -10.98
CA LYS A 283 -23.88 -1.32 -11.36
C LYS A 283 -23.84 -1.66 -12.85
N LYS A 284 -23.67 -0.64 -13.68
CA LYS A 284 -23.57 -0.82 -15.14
C LYS A 284 -22.35 -1.66 -15.53
N ILE A 285 -21.17 -1.34 -14.99
CA ILE A 285 -19.93 -2.09 -15.26
C ILE A 285 -20.08 -3.56 -14.83
N LYS A 286 -20.69 -3.83 -13.67
CA LYS A 286 -20.98 -5.19 -13.20
C LYS A 286 -21.89 -5.95 -14.17
N ALA A 287 -22.93 -5.29 -14.66
CA ALA A 287 -23.89 -5.90 -15.59
C ALA A 287 -23.29 -6.19 -16.96
N GLU A 288 -22.41 -5.31 -17.47
CA GLU A 288 -21.74 -5.46 -18.76
C GLU A 288 -20.53 -6.42 -18.68
N GLY A 289 -19.98 -6.64 -17.49
CA GLY A 289 -18.72 -7.37 -17.25
C GLY A 289 -17.49 -6.50 -17.49
N ALA A 290 -16.42 -6.78 -16.77
CA ALA A 290 -15.14 -6.13 -16.96
C ALA A 290 -14.54 -6.49 -18.32
N LYS A 291 -14.08 -5.50 -19.07
CA LYS A 291 -13.43 -5.71 -20.38
C LYS A 291 -11.97 -6.07 -20.27
N ARG A 292 -11.35 -5.76 -19.14
CA ARG A 292 -9.93 -6.00 -18.84
C ARG A 292 -9.80 -6.60 -17.45
N LYS A 293 -8.68 -7.30 -17.22
CA LYS A 293 -8.32 -7.83 -15.89
C LYS A 293 -6.85 -7.63 -15.60
N LEU A 294 -6.56 -7.34 -14.35
CA LEU A 294 -5.22 -7.43 -13.79
C LEU A 294 -4.97 -8.89 -13.38
N VAL A 295 -3.97 -9.50 -13.98
CA VAL A 295 -3.61 -10.91 -13.77
C VAL A 295 -2.17 -11.04 -13.28
N GLY A 296 -1.88 -12.10 -12.53
CA GLY A 296 -0.52 -12.52 -12.26
C GLY A 296 0.13 -13.10 -13.51
N ILE A 297 1.43 -12.89 -13.66
CA ILE A 297 2.22 -13.47 -14.75
C ILE A 297 3.54 -14.05 -14.24
N PHE A 298 3.94 -15.18 -14.78
CA PHE A 298 5.33 -15.64 -14.79
C PHE A 298 5.99 -15.15 -16.07
N LEU A 299 7.21 -14.61 -15.99
CA LEU A 299 7.98 -14.17 -17.16
C LEU A 299 9.24 -15.03 -17.29
N ASP A 300 9.51 -15.49 -18.52
CA ASP A 300 10.78 -16.13 -18.85
C ASP A 300 11.88 -15.07 -19.02
N GLY A 301 13.12 -15.52 -19.23
CA GLY A 301 14.27 -14.66 -19.47
C GLY A 301 15.19 -14.48 -18.27
N ASP A 302 16.11 -13.53 -18.37
CA ASP A 302 17.06 -13.23 -17.31
C ASP A 302 16.38 -12.63 -16.08
N GLN A 303 17.06 -12.69 -14.92
CA GLN A 303 16.54 -12.12 -13.68
C GLN A 303 16.23 -10.61 -13.82
N ILE A 304 15.01 -10.23 -13.46
CA ILE A 304 14.57 -8.84 -13.40
C ILE A 304 14.93 -8.30 -12.01
N ASN A 305 16.02 -7.55 -11.92
CA ASN A 305 16.58 -7.10 -10.64
C ASN A 305 16.11 -5.71 -10.19
N SER A 306 15.34 -5.02 -11.02
CA SER A 306 14.76 -3.70 -10.74
C SER A 306 13.39 -3.58 -11.37
N PRO A 307 12.48 -2.76 -10.81
CA PRO A 307 11.20 -2.50 -11.44
C PRO A 307 11.38 -1.87 -12.83
N PRO A 308 10.46 -2.12 -13.76
CA PRO A 308 10.46 -1.46 -15.06
C PRO A 308 10.41 0.07 -14.93
N GLU A 309 11.27 0.77 -15.67
CA GLU A 309 11.20 2.24 -15.76
C GLU A 309 10.00 2.72 -16.59
N HIS A 310 9.49 1.84 -17.47
CA HIS A 310 8.32 2.07 -18.31
C HIS A 310 7.43 0.83 -18.31
N LEU A 311 6.15 1.02 -18.56
CA LEU A 311 5.22 -0.09 -18.75
C LEU A 311 5.65 -0.93 -19.96
N TRP A 312 5.90 -2.22 -19.78
CA TRP A 312 6.22 -3.12 -20.87
C TRP A 312 4.94 -3.55 -21.59
N THR A 313 4.98 -3.62 -22.90
CA THR A 313 3.80 -3.94 -23.70
C THR A 313 3.51 -5.43 -23.69
N VAL A 314 2.26 -5.79 -23.40
CA VAL A 314 1.75 -7.16 -23.60
C VAL A 314 1.25 -7.30 -25.03
N MET A 315 1.73 -8.32 -25.71
CA MET A 315 1.43 -8.61 -27.13
C MET A 315 0.63 -9.92 -27.22
N ASP A 316 -0.36 -9.94 -28.11
CA ASP A 316 -1.02 -11.15 -28.61
C ASP A 316 -0.69 -11.28 -30.09
N GLY A 317 0.23 -12.19 -30.42
CA GLY A 317 0.90 -12.17 -31.73
C GLY A 317 1.70 -10.86 -31.91
N ASP A 318 1.35 -10.09 -32.92
CA ASP A 318 1.95 -8.80 -33.24
C ASP A 318 1.08 -7.60 -32.79
N VAL A 319 -0.02 -7.86 -32.06
CA VAL A 319 -0.97 -6.84 -31.63
C VAL A 319 -0.72 -6.46 -30.18
N PRO A 320 -0.49 -5.16 -29.87
CA PRO A 320 -0.45 -4.68 -28.50
C PRO A 320 -1.82 -4.81 -27.86
N VAL A 321 -1.93 -5.56 -26.75
CA VAL A 321 -3.21 -5.82 -26.07
C VAL A 321 -3.25 -5.32 -24.61
N GLY A 322 -2.08 -5.05 -24.03
CA GLY A 322 -2.01 -4.66 -22.63
C GLY A 322 -0.64 -4.18 -22.19
N HIS A 323 -0.43 -4.14 -20.89
CA HIS A 323 0.85 -3.76 -20.31
C HIS A 323 1.14 -4.50 -19.01
N VAL A 324 2.42 -4.69 -18.72
CA VAL A 324 2.92 -5.15 -17.42
C VAL A 324 2.98 -3.94 -16.50
N THR A 325 2.38 -4.03 -15.32
CA THR A 325 2.34 -2.94 -14.35
C THR A 325 3.56 -2.95 -13.44
N ARG A 326 3.84 -4.11 -12.84
CA ARG A 326 5.05 -4.37 -12.05
C ARG A 326 5.59 -5.75 -12.33
N CYS A 327 6.90 -5.91 -12.33
CA CYS A 327 7.54 -7.24 -12.34
C CYS A 327 8.91 -7.18 -11.66
N ILE A 328 9.32 -8.32 -11.10
CA ILE A 328 10.59 -8.51 -10.41
C ILE A 328 10.92 -9.99 -10.32
N HIS A 329 12.18 -10.33 -10.09
CA HIS A 329 12.57 -11.71 -9.73
C HIS A 329 12.23 -12.00 -8.27
N SER A 330 11.47 -13.07 -8.01
CA SER A 330 11.22 -13.59 -6.66
C SER A 330 12.29 -14.59 -6.26
N PRO A 331 13.08 -14.32 -5.21
CA PRO A 331 14.11 -15.26 -4.74
C PRO A 331 13.54 -16.57 -4.21
N ARG A 332 12.35 -16.58 -3.60
CA ARG A 332 11.69 -17.80 -3.10
C ARG A 332 11.14 -18.69 -4.22
N LEU A 333 10.65 -18.07 -5.29
CA LEU A 333 10.09 -18.80 -6.44
C LEU A 333 11.16 -19.14 -7.49
N GLU A 334 12.33 -18.51 -7.39
CA GLU A 334 13.41 -18.57 -8.39
C GLU A 334 12.91 -18.23 -9.80
N ARG A 335 11.95 -17.29 -9.90
CA ARG A 335 11.28 -16.92 -11.15
C ARG A 335 10.97 -15.42 -11.17
N ASN A 336 10.88 -14.87 -12.37
CA ASN A 336 10.30 -13.53 -12.56
C ASN A 336 8.77 -13.61 -12.44
N ILE A 337 8.22 -12.76 -11.61
CA ILE A 337 6.77 -12.62 -11.35
C ILE A 337 6.35 -11.18 -11.60
N GLY A 338 5.09 -10.99 -11.87
CA GLY A 338 4.56 -9.62 -12.06
C GLY A 338 3.06 -9.61 -12.25
N PHE A 339 2.54 -8.42 -12.51
CA PHE A 339 1.15 -8.22 -12.87
C PHE A 339 1.05 -7.63 -14.27
N ALA A 340 0.00 -8.01 -14.98
CA ALA A 340 -0.31 -7.46 -16.29
C ALA A 340 -1.80 -7.10 -16.39
N ASN A 341 -2.09 -5.94 -16.97
CA ASN A 341 -3.44 -5.54 -17.31
C ASN A 341 -3.72 -5.96 -18.76
N VAL A 342 -4.62 -6.92 -18.95
CA VAL A 342 -4.92 -7.54 -20.24
C VAL A 342 -6.43 -7.56 -20.54
N PRO A 343 -6.87 -7.69 -21.80
CA PRO A 343 -8.26 -7.97 -22.13
C PRO A 343 -8.75 -9.25 -21.44
N VAL A 344 -10.05 -9.33 -21.13
CA VAL A 344 -10.63 -10.47 -20.41
C VAL A 344 -10.42 -11.80 -21.14
N GLU A 345 -10.43 -11.79 -22.46
CA GLU A 345 -10.15 -12.96 -23.33
C GLU A 345 -8.73 -13.50 -23.19
N ASN A 346 -7.77 -12.66 -22.77
CA ASN A 346 -6.38 -13.05 -22.52
C ASN A 346 -6.09 -13.34 -21.04
N SER A 347 -7.09 -13.29 -20.15
CA SER A 347 -6.90 -13.35 -18.70
C SER A 347 -6.99 -14.75 -18.09
N GLN A 348 -7.26 -15.78 -18.89
CA GLN A 348 -7.39 -17.14 -18.39
C GLN A 348 -6.03 -17.69 -17.94
N ILE A 349 -5.98 -18.32 -16.76
CA ILE A 349 -4.78 -18.97 -16.25
C ILE A 349 -4.24 -19.98 -17.27
N GLY A 350 -2.93 -19.93 -17.50
CA GLY A 350 -2.24 -20.74 -18.51
C GLY A 350 -2.14 -20.09 -19.89
N THR A 351 -2.82 -18.96 -20.13
CA THR A 351 -2.67 -18.22 -21.39
C THR A 351 -1.22 -17.79 -21.60
N GLN A 352 -0.73 -18.03 -22.81
CA GLN A 352 0.62 -17.63 -23.22
C GLN A 352 0.57 -16.24 -23.85
N LEU A 353 1.41 -15.35 -23.36
CA LEU A 353 1.54 -13.98 -23.84
C LEU A 353 2.98 -13.70 -24.22
N LYS A 354 3.19 -12.66 -24.98
CA LYS A 354 4.53 -12.10 -25.25
C LYS A 354 4.64 -10.73 -24.62
N ILE A 355 5.80 -10.44 -24.06
CA ILE A 355 6.08 -9.15 -23.42
C ILE A 355 7.22 -8.49 -24.18
N ASP A 356 6.95 -7.32 -24.74
CA ASP A 356 7.99 -6.47 -25.33
C ASP A 356 8.69 -5.71 -24.21
N SER A 357 9.93 -6.08 -23.94
CA SER A 357 10.74 -5.59 -22.84
C SER A 357 12.10 -5.09 -23.31
N PRO A 358 12.86 -4.36 -22.46
CA PRO A 358 14.25 -3.98 -22.79
C PRO A 358 15.21 -5.16 -23.06
N GLN A 359 14.87 -6.37 -22.59
CA GLN A 359 15.61 -7.60 -22.85
C GLN A 359 15.21 -8.25 -24.22
N GLY A 360 14.24 -7.67 -24.92
CA GLY A 360 13.60 -8.24 -26.11
C GLY A 360 12.24 -8.85 -25.78
N ILE A 361 11.74 -9.67 -26.69
CA ILE A 361 10.44 -10.35 -26.52
C ILE A 361 10.59 -11.51 -25.54
N LEU A 362 9.95 -11.39 -24.39
CA LEU A 362 9.86 -12.45 -23.37
C LEU A 362 8.56 -13.23 -23.52
N ASN A 363 8.56 -14.53 -23.23
CA ASN A 363 7.32 -15.25 -23.04
C ASN A 363 6.81 -15.02 -21.61
N ALA A 364 5.48 -14.97 -21.47
CA ALA A 364 4.83 -14.91 -20.18
C ALA A 364 3.65 -15.89 -20.12
N THR A 365 3.38 -16.39 -18.93
CA THR A 365 2.24 -17.27 -18.68
C THR A 365 1.37 -16.64 -17.62
N VAL A 366 0.08 -16.46 -17.92
CA VAL A 366 -0.91 -15.97 -16.95
C VAL A 366 -1.07 -16.99 -15.83
N CYS A 367 -1.04 -16.50 -14.60
CA CYS A 367 -1.21 -17.28 -13.38
C CYS A 367 -2.04 -16.52 -12.35
N GLU A 368 -2.22 -17.11 -11.16
CA GLU A 368 -2.80 -16.40 -10.03
C GLU A 368 -1.95 -15.17 -9.67
N ASN A 369 -2.59 -14.15 -9.11
CA ASN A 369 -1.92 -12.90 -8.75
C ASN A 369 -1.45 -12.84 -7.27
N SER A 370 -1.41 -13.97 -6.59
CA SER A 370 -0.85 -14.12 -5.25
C SER A 370 -0.17 -15.48 -5.14
N TRP A 371 1.13 -15.48 -4.84
CA TRP A 371 1.94 -16.70 -4.72
C TRP A 371 2.17 -17.10 -3.26
N PHE A 372 2.24 -16.11 -2.38
CA PHE A 372 2.37 -16.29 -0.93
C PHE A 372 1.35 -15.39 -0.23
N PRO A 373 0.20 -15.94 0.21
CA PRO A 373 -0.81 -15.18 0.93
C PRO A 373 -0.22 -14.38 2.10
N ALA A 374 -0.89 -13.28 2.46
CA ALA A 374 -0.47 -12.48 3.59
C ALA A 374 -0.49 -13.30 4.89
N GLU A 375 0.60 -13.24 5.65
CA GLU A 375 0.69 -13.84 6.99
C GLU A 375 0.03 -12.90 8.01
N ILE A 376 -0.99 -13.38 8.69
CA ILE A 376 -1.77 -12.59 9.65
C ILE A 376 -1.75 -13.17 11.07
N LYS A 377 -1.32 -14.44 11.21
CA LYS A 377 -1.34 -15.12 12.50
C LYS A 377 -0.04 -14.87 13.26
N ILE A 378 -0.15 -14.29 14.45
CA ILE A 378 1.00 -14.11 15.34
C ILE A 378 1.45 -15.48 15.87
N SER A 379 2.75 -15.77 15.78
CA SER A 379 3.45 -16.79 16.55
C SER A 379 4.55 -16.13 17.34
N LEU A 380 4.73 -16.58 18.58
CA LEU A 380 5.80 -16.15 19.48
C LEU A 380 6.78 -17.30 19.76
N ASP A 381 6.65 -18.39 19.04
CA ASP A 381 7.48 -19.60 19.16
C ASP A 381 8.83 -19.44 18.45
#